data_b0201d7acd5e06063b4b3c79dfe1e467
#
_entry.id   b0201d7acd5e06063b4b3c79dfe1e467
#
_cell.length_a   1.000
_cell.length_b   1.000
_cell.length_c   1.000
_cell.angle_alpha   90.00
_cell.angle_beta   90.00
_cell.angle_gamma   90.00
#
_symmetry.space_group_name_H-M   'P 1'
#
loop_
_entity.id
_entity.type
_entity.pdbx_description
1 polymer ?
#
loop_
_entity_poly.entity_id
_entity_poly.type
_entity_poly.pdbx_seq_one_letter_code
_entity_poly.pdbx_strand_id
1 'polypeptide(L)'
;YAGDHEMLTRIWQRSCCEDPLGGVFDWYFLSQAAPEAVRARLEQIASALAMHCLDRERQDYCVVSVGSGAAIDIREGLLALPESRRRRVRVRLLDLDPHALDFAAEGVATLLPVGALSCLRTNLYRLPQQSRATETIPSADLLVCSGLFDYLADEPARAMLRLFWERTGEGGMLLVGNFAPHNPTRAYMEWIGNWYLRYRTADEFERMATEAGIPRGQFTIGCDRTGVNLFLTARK
;
A
#
# COMPACT_ATOMS: atom_id res chain seq x y z
N TYR A 1 -0.64 4.53 -16.82
CA TYR A 1 -1.99 3.95 -16.69
C TYR A 1 -2.70 4.55 -15.47
N ALA A 2 -4.02 4.51 -15.45
CA ALA A 2 -4.77 5.07 -14.33
C ALA A 2 -4.41 4.36 -13.01
N GLY A 3 -4.14 5.15 -11.96
CA GLY A 3 -3.67 4.65 -10.67
C GLY A 3 -2.17 4.36 -10.60
N ASP A 4 -1.38 4.82 -11.57
CA ASP A 4 0.08 4.73 -11.54
C ASP A 4 0.71 5.68 -10.49
N HIS A 5 2.01 5.57 -10.34
CA HIS A 5 2.76 6.37 -9.36
C HIS A 5 2.67 7.88 -9.61
N GLU A 6 2.61 8.34 -10.88
CA GLU A 6 2.47 9.76 -11.21
C GLU A 6 1.11 10.31 -10.78
N MET A 7 0.04 9.58 -11.12
CA MET A 7 -1.32 9.96 -10.73
C MET A 7 -1.48 9.98 -9.20
N LEU A 8 -0.97 8.95 -8.50
CA LEU A 8 -1.02 8.90 -7.04
C LEU A 8 -0.21 10.02 -6.40
N THR A 9 0.94 10.40 -6.99
CA THR A 9 1.74 11.55 -6.53
C THR A 9 0.98 12.87 -6.70
N ARG A 10 0.32 13.10 -7.83
CA ARG A 10 -0.54 14.28 -8.05
C ARG A 10 -1.70 14.33 -7.09
N ILE A 11 -2.34 13.20 -6.80
CA ILE A 11 -3.41 13.10 -5.79
C ILE A 11 -2.89 13.49 -4.40
N TRP A 12 -1.71 13.00 -4.02
CA TRP A 12 -1.08 13.35 -2.75
C TRP A 12 -0.76 14.84 -2.64
N GLN A 13 -0.12 15.38 -3.67
CA GLN A 13 0.28 16.79 -3.74
C GLN A 13 -0.88 17.74 -3.99
N ARG A 14 -2.08 17.24 -4.31
CA ARG A 14 -3.24 18.04 -4.77
C ARG A 14 -2.89 18.95 -5.96
N SER A 15 -2.02 18.48 -6.85
CA SER A 15 -1.55 19.28 -7.99
C SER A 15 -2.44 19.07 -9.21
N CYS A 16 -2.92 20.18 -9.78
CA CYS A 16 -3.63 20.21 -11.05
C CYS A 16 -2.65 20.46 -12.20
N CYS A 17 -3.04 20.05 -13.43
CA CYS A 17 -2.28 20.40 -14.61
C CYS A 17 -2.41 21.89 -14.95
N GLU A 18 -1.49 22.39 -15.77
CA GLU A 18 -1.44 23.82 -16.18
C GLU A 18 -2.46 24.16 -17.27
N ASP A 19 -3.01 23.16 -17.97
CA ASP A 19 -4.08 23.38 -18.95
C ASP A 19 -5.34 23.92 -18.28
N PRO A 20 -5.92 25.05 -18.77
CA PRO A 20 -7.07 25.68 -18.10
C PRO A 20 -8.30 24.76 -17.97
N LEU A 21 -8.59 23.95 -19.00
CA LEU A 21 -9.72 23.02 -18.97
C LEU A 21 -9.38 21.77 -18.14
N GLY A 22 -8.21 21.17 -18.39
CA GLY A 22 -7.71 20.02 -17.64
C GLY A 22 -7.59 20.33 -16.16
N GLY A 23 -7.12 21.52 -15.78
CA GLY A 23 -7.01 21.97 -14.40
C GLY A 23 -8.35 22.02 -13.66
N VAL A 24 -9.46 22.35 -14.35
CA VAL A 24 -10.81 22.31 -13.77
C VAL A 24 -11.24 20.86 -13.47
N PHE A 25 -10.97 19.93 -14.41
CA PHE A 25 -11.24 18.51 -14.20
C PHE A 25 -10.41 17.95 -13.07
N ASP A 26 -9.13 18.27 -13.01
CA ASP A 26 -8.24 17.83 -11.92
C ASP A 26 -8.70 18.38 -10.58
N TRP A 27 -9.02 19.68 -10.49
CA TRP A 27 -9.54 20.30 -9.29
C TRP A 27 -10.83 19.61 -8.79
N TYR A 28 -11.76 19.37 -9.71
CA TYR A 28 -13.01 18.67 -9.39
C TYR A 28 -12.71 17.26 -8.87
N PHE A 29 -11.90 16.49 -9.60
CA PHE A 29 -11.54 15.12 -9.20
C PHE A 29 -10.83 15.09 -7.84
N LEU A 30 -9.82 15.94 -7.64
CA LEU A 30 -9.05 16.00 -6.40
C LEU A 30 -9.89 16.38 -5.16
N SER A 31 -11.05 16.97 -5.35
CA SER A 31 -12.03 17.29 -4.29
C SER A 31 -12.96 16.13 -3.95
N GLN A 32 -12.98 15.06 -4.74
CA GLN A 32 -13.88 13.93 -4.58
C GLN A 32 -13.41 12.91 -3.52
N ALA A 33 -14.33 12.00 -3.15
CA ALA A 33 -14.10 11.02 -2.09
C ALA A 33 -12.95 10.02 -2.41
N ALA A 34 -12.81 9.59 -3.68
CA ALA A 34 -11.77 8.62 -4.03
C ALA A 34 -10.33 9.16 -3.89
N PRO A 35 -9.96 10.34 -4.41
CA PRO A 35 -8.66 10.95 -4.13
C PRO A 35 -8.45 11.24 -2.63
N GLU A 36 -9.50 11.61 -1.90
CA GLU A 36 -9.40 11.77 -0.45
C GLU A 36 -9.12 10.43 0.24
N ALA A 37 -9.75 9.34 -0.20
CA ALA A 37 -9.48 8.00 0.28
C ALA A 37 -8.03 7.57 0.00
N VAL A 38 -7.48 7.91 -1.17
CA VAL A 38 -6.06 7.66 -1.50
C VAL A 38 -5.14 8.40 -0.51
N ARG A 39 -5.39 9.69 -0.24
CA ARG A 39 -4.61 10.45 0.74
C ARG A 39 -4.73 9.87 2.15
N ALA A 40 -5.96 9.59 2.59
CA ALA A 40 -6.23 8.99 3.89
C ALA A 40 -5.53 7.62 4.05
N ARG A 41 -5.50 6.82 2.99
CA ARG A 41 -4.79 5.54 2.93
C ARG A 41 -3.29 5.71 3.16
N LEU A 42 -2.67 6.65 2.45
CA LEU A 42 -1.23 6.94 2.60
C LEU A 42 -0.91 7.41 4.02
N GLU A 43 -1.70 8.32 4.59
CA GLU A 43 -1.55 8.81 5.96
C GLU A 43 -1.71 7.70 7.00
N GLN A 44 -2.69 6.81 6.81
CA GLN A 44 -2.94 5.70 7.74
C GLN A 44 -1.77 4.69 7.74
N ILE A 45 -1.23 4.36 6.57
CA ILE A 45 -0.07 3.47 6.46
C ILE A 45 1.18 4.13 7.06
N ALA A 46 1.42 5.41 6.77
CA ALA A 46 2.53 6.16 7.35
C ALA A 46 2.47 6.18 8.88
N SER A 47 1.28 6.44 9.44
CA SER A 47 1.05 6.41 10.88
C SER A 47 1.26 5.02 11.47
N ALA A 48 0.76 3.97 10.81
CA ALA A 48 0.93 2.58 11.25
C ALA A 48 2.41 2.17 11.26
N LEU A 49 3.18 2.56 10.23
CA LEU A 49 4.63 2.33 10.17
C LEU A 49 5.33 2.99 11.35
N ALA A 50 5.07 4.29 11.56
CA ALA A 50 5.71 5.04 12.63
C ALA A 50 5.37 4.46 14.01
N MET A 51 4.11 4.23 14.30
CA MET A 51 3.65 3.70 15.59
C MET A 51 4.20 2.29 15.84
N HIS A 52 4.06 1.37 14.87
CA HIS A 52 4.51 0.00 15.05
C HIS A 52 6.03 -0.11 15.18
N CYS A 53 6.80 0.73 14.48
CA CYS A 53 8.25 0.80 14.64
C CYS A 53 8.66 1.35 16.00
N LEU A 54 7.92 2.32 16.56
CA LEU A 54 8.21 2.91 17.89
C LEU A 54 7.91 1.94 19.02
N ASP A 55 6.83 1.16 18.90
CA ASP A 55 6.40 0.19 19.92
C ASP A 55 7.35 -1.01 20.03
N ARG A 56 8.23 -1.21 19.06
CA ARG A 56 9.14 -2.35 19.05
C ARG A 56 10.57 -1.96 19.38
N GLU A 57 11.12 -2.58 20.42
CA GLU A 57 12.52 -2.40 20.82
C GLU A 57 13.48 -3.30 20.01
N ARG A 58 13.22 -3.52 18.72
CA ARG A 58 14.11 -4.29 17.86
C ARG A 58 15.27 -3.46 17.31
N GLN A 59 16.43 -4.09 17.15
CA GLN A 59 17.59 -3.46 16.53
C GLN A 59 17.44 -3.31 15.02
N ASP A 60 16.75 -4.26 14.37
CA ASP A 60 16.42 -4.24 12.94
C ASP A 60 14.90 -4.32 12.78
N TYR A 61 14.35 -3.43 11.99
CA TYR A 61 12.91 -3.37 11.67
C TYR A 61 12.73 -3.46 10.16
N CYS A 62 12.11 -4.54 9.69
CA CYS A 62 11.93 -4.83 8.27
C CYS A 62 10.55 -4.41 7.77
N VAL A 63 10.52 -3.47 6.82
CA VAL A 63 9.33 -3.04 6.10
C VAL A 63 9.35 -3.59 4.68
N VAL A 64 8.27 -4.22 4.26
CA VAL A 64 8.07 -4.67 2.88
C VAL A 64 6.83 -4.01 2.32
N SER A 65 6.96 -3.29 1.21
CA SER A 65 5.83 -2.71 0.47
C SER A 65 5.70 -3.39 -0.89
N VAL A 66 4.52 -3.97 -1.15
CA VAL A 66 4.20 -4.73 -2.36
C VAL A 66 3.20 -3.95 -3.21
N GLY A 67 3.56 -3.67 -4.47
CA GLY A 67 2.89 -2.68 -5.29
C GLY A 67 3.15 -1.30 -4.71
N SER A 68 4.43 -1.00 -4.48
CA SER A 68 4.85 0.17 -3.70
C SER A 68 4.57 1.50 -4.43
N GLY A 69 4.45 1.47 -5.77
CA GLY A 69 4.33 2.69 -6.54
C GLY A 69 5.41 3.70 -6.16
N ALA A 70 5.01 4.95 -5.88
CA ALA A 70 5.89 6.02 -5.42
C ALA A 70 6.38 5.89 -3.96
N ALA A 71 5.89 4.91 -3.20
CA ALA A 71 6.19 4.65 -1.79
C ALA A 71 6.07 5.90 -0.86
N ILE A 72 5.10 6.76 -1.16
CA ILE A 72 4.86 8.00 -0.39
C ILE A 72 4.49 7.67 1.05
N ASP A 73 3.67 6.66 1.27
CA ASP A 73 3.28 6.14 2.58
C ASP A 73 4.49 5.72 3.42
N ILE A 74 5.43 5.00 2.80
CA ILE A 74 6.68 4.57 3.45
C ILE A 74 7.56 5.78 3.77
N ARG A 75 7.72 6.69 2.81
CA ARG A 75 8.49 7.93 2.99
C ARG A 75 7.95 8.77 4.15
N GLU A 76 6.65 9.04 4.17
CA GLU A 76 6.01 9.85 5.22
C GLU A 76 6.10 9.15 6.60
N GLY A 77 5.92 7.83 6.63
CA GLY A 77 6.11 7.05 7.86
C GLY A 77 7.54 7.12 8.41
N LEU A 78 8.55 7.05 7.53
CA LEU A 78 9.95 7.22 7.90
C LEU A 78 10.25 8.64 8.38
N LEU A 79 9.67 9.66 7.76
CA LEU A 79 9.84 11.06 8.20
C LEU A 79 9.27 11.32 9.59
N ALA A 80 8.19 10.61 9.95
CA ALA A 80 7.59 10.69 11.28
C ALA A 80 8.45 10.02 12.39
N LEU A 81 9.44 9.19 12.02
CA LEU A 81 10.33 8.54 12.97
C LEU A 81 11.51 9.43 13.35
N PRO A 82 11.97 9.40 14.63
CA PRO A 82 13.26 9.95 15.01
C PRO A 82 14.39 9.30 14.21
N GLU A 83 15.46 10.04 13.92
CA GLU A 83 16.61 9.51 13.16
C GLU A 83 17.21 8.23 13.78
N SER A 84 17.29 8.16 15.10
CA SER A 84 17.76 6.98 15.83
C SER A 84 16.95 5.72 15.56
N ARG A 85 15.65 5.86 15.27
CA ARG A 85 14.78 4.76 14.88
C ARG A 85 14.91 4.46 13.40
N ARG A 86 14.94 5.48 12.53
CA ARG A 86 15.14 5.30 11.08
C ARG A 86 16.39 4.51 10.73
N ARG A 87 17.48 4.72 11.47
CA ARG A 87 18.73 3.97 11.29
C ARG A 87 18.62 2.46 11.48
N ARG A 88 17.53 1.99 12.08
CA ARG A 88 17.23 0.57 12.33
C ARG A 88 16.25 -0.01 11.31
N VAL A 89 15.68 0.81 10.43
CA VAL A 89 14.70 0.39 9.47
C VAL A 89 15.38 -0.09 8.18
N ARG A 90 14.98 -1.25 7.72
CA ARG A 90 15.29 -1.77 6.38
C ARG A 90 14.01 -1.80 5.57
N VAL A 91 14.05 -1.31 4.35
CA VAL A 91 12.88 -1.22 3.46
C VAL A 91 13.13 -2.06 2.21
N ARG A 92 12.14 -2.86 1.84
CA ARG A 92 12.07 -3.50 0.53
C ARG A 92 10.83 -3.05 -0.20
N LEU A 93 11.04 -2.47 -1.37
CA LEU A 93 9.98 -2.03 -2.28
C LEU A 93 9.89 -3.01 -3.45
N LEU A 94 8.66 -3.48 -3.73
CA LEU A 94 8.37 -4.37 -4.85
C LEU A 94 7.33 -3.72 -5.75
N ASP A 95 7.67 -3.56 -7.01
CA ASP A 95 6.74 -3.07 -8.04
C ASP A 95 7.06 -3.72 -9.40
N LEU A 96 6.12 -3.65 -10.33
CA LEU A 96 6.32 -4.05 -11.71
C LEU A 96 6.96 -2.94 -12.53
N ASP A 97 6.64 -1.68 -12.18
CA ASP A 97 7.09 -0.50 -12.88
C ASP A 97 8.47 -0.03 -12.36
N PRO A 98 9.52 -0.08 -13.20
CA PRO A 98 10.85 0.37 -12.80
C PRO A 98 10.89 1.89 -12.53
N HIS A 99 10.10 2.69 -13.25
CA HIS A 99 10.06 4.15 -13.05
C HIS A 99 9.46 4.51 -11.69
N ALA A 100 8.43 3.76 -11.27
CA ALA A 100 7.87 3.90 -9.92
C ALA A 100 8.92 3.58 -8.84
N LEU A 101 9.70 2.51 -9.03
CA LEU A 101 10.77 2.13 -8.11
C LEU A 101 11.91 3.14 -8.07
N ASP A 102 12.32 3.70 -9.21
CA ASP A 102 13.35 4.74 -9.28
C ASP A 102 12.89 6.00 -8.53
N PHE A 103 11.66 6.46 -8.79
CA PHE A 103 11.06 7.59 -8.09
C PHE A 103 10.95 7.35 -6.57
N ALA A 104 10.50 6.16 -6.18
CA ALA A 104 10.41 5.78 -4.76
C ALA A 104 11.79 5.74 -4.10
N ALA A 105 12.80 5.21 -4.80
CA ALA A 105 14.18 5.16 -4.31
C ALA A 105 14.76 6.54 -4.03
N GLU A 106 14.56 7.51 -4.93
CA GLU A 106 14.98 8.90 -4.72
C GLU A 106 14.37 9.51 -3.44
N GLY A 107 13.09 9.23 -3.19
CA GLY A 107 12.38 9.76 -2.04
C GLY A 107 12.74 9.08 -0.70
N VAL A 108 13.08 7.79 -0.72
CA VAL A 108 13.25 6.97 0.49
C VAL A 108 14.73 6.77 0.87
N ALA A 109 15.65 6.65 -0.11
CA ALA A 109 17.04 6.29 0.15
C ALA A 109 17.76 7.30 1.07
N THR A 110 17.45 8.58 0.96
CA THR A 110 18.06 9.64 1.77
C THR A 110 17.67 9.59 3.26
N LEU A 111 16.61 8.86 3.58
CA LEU A 111 16.08 8.72 4.94
C LEU A 111 16.66 7.51 5.69
N LEU A 112 17.34 6.62 4.99
CA LEU A 112 17.79 5.32 5.48
C LEU A 112 19.33 5.22 5.45
N PRO A 113 19.93 4.34 6.26
CA PRO A 113 21.34 4.00 6.12
C PRO A 113 21.66 3.41 4.73
N VAL A 114 22.88 3.59 4.28
CA VAL A 114 23.37 2.98 3.04
C VAL A 114 23.16 1.46 3.08
N GLY A 115 22.53 0.93 2.01
CA GLY A 115 22.22 -0.50 1.90
C GLY A 115 20.96 -0.96 2.65
N ALA A 116 20.23 -0.05 3.33
CA ALA A 116 18.98 -0.40 4.01
C ALA A 116 17.73 -0.34 3.11
N LEU A 117 17.83 0.20 1.90
CA LEU A 117 16.79 0.17 0.88
C LEU A 117 17.11 -0.87 -0.18
N SER A 118 16.10 -1.67 -0.54
CA SER A 118 16.15 -2.64 -1.64
C SER A 118 14.92 -2.45 -2.52
N CYS A 119 15.11 -2.09 -3.79
CA CYS A 119 14.05 -2.01 -4.79
C CYS A 119 14.13 -3.22 -5.72
N LEU A 120 13.02 -3.93 -5.88
CA LEU A 120 12.97 -5.15 -6.69
C LEU A 120 11.83 -5.08 -7.69
N ARG A 121 12.20 -5.02 -8.98
CA ARG A 121 11.22 -5.17 -10.05
C ARG A 121 10.75 -6.60 -10.13
N THR A 122 9.44 -6.83 -9.95
CA THR A 122 8.87 -8.18 -10.02
C THR A 122 7.43 -8.16 -10.53
N ASN A 123 7.04 -9.25 -11.22
CA ASN A 123 5.65 -9.43 -11.62
C ASN A 123 4.84 -9.91 -10.41
N LEU A 124 4.12 -8.99 -9.79
CA LEU A 124 3.34 -9.22 -8.58
C LEU A 124 2.23 -10.24 -8.78
N TYR A 125 1.63 -10.32 -9.98
CA TYR A 125 0.57 -11.29 -10.27
C TYR A 125 1.04 -12.75 -10.22
N ARG A 126 2.33 -12.98 -10.44
CA ARG A 126 2.95 -14.32 -10.42
C ARG A 126 3.64 -14.62 -9.10
N LEU A 127 3.73 -13.65 -8.21
CA LEU A 127 4.52 -13.77 -6.98
C LEU A 127 4.15 -14.98 -6.11
N PRO A 128 2.85 -15.30 -5.85
CA PRO A 128 2.49 -16.46 -5.04
C PRO A 128 2.87 -17.81 -5.67
N GLN A 129 3.13 -17.87 -6.98
CA GLN A 129 3.47 -19.10 -7.71
C GLN A 129 4.98 -19.26 -7.92
N GLN A 130 5.77 -18.25 -7.57
CA GLN A 130 7.23 -18.31 -7.74
C GLN A 130 7.87 -19.17 -6.66
N SER A 131 8.75 -20.09 -7.04
CA SER A 131 9.53 -20.89 -6.09
C SER A 131 10.40 -20.06 -5.15
N ARG A 132 10.76 -18.84 -5.54
CA ARG A 132 11.54 -17.87 -4.76
C ARG A 132 10.70 -16.77 -4.10
N ALA A 133 9.40 -16.97 -3.95
CA ALA A 133 8.54 -15.96 -3.30
C ALA A 133 9.03 -15.60 -1.89
N THR A 134 9.58 -16.57 -1.17
CA THR A 134 10.15 -16.37 0.18
C THR A 134 11.45 -15.56 0.19
N GLU A 135 12.24 -15.60 -0.87
CA GLU A 135 13.43 -14.76 -1.04
C GLU A 135 13.05 -13.35 -1.47
N THR A 136 11.99 -13.25 -2.28
CA THR A 136 11.45 -11.97 -2.77
C THR A 136 10.84 -11.17 -1.64
N ILE A 137 10.03 -11.81 -0.78
CA ILE A 137 9.44 -11.20 0.41
C ILE A 137 10.11 -11.82 1.65
N PRO A 138 11.06 -11.14 2.29
CA PRO A 138 11.65 -11.60 3.56
C PRO A 138 10.59 -11.60 4.67
N SER A 139 10.92 -12.19 5.82
CA SER A 139 10.09 -12.02 7.01
C SER A 139 10.04 -10.54 7.39
N ALA A 140 8.84 -9.98 7.50
CA ALA A 140 8.62 -8.55 7.69
C ALA A 140 8.02 -8.24 9.07
N ASP A 141 8.50 -7.15 9.70
CA ASP A 141 7.83 -6.57 10.86
C ASP A 141 6.59 -5.78 10.44
N LEU A 142 6.64 -5.15 9.26
CA LEU A 142 5.50 -4.52 8.62
C LEU A 142 5.46 -4.90 7.14
N LEU A 143 4.37 -5.52 6.71
CA LEU A 143 4.09 -5.80 5.31
C LEU A 143 2.89 -4.98 4.85
N VAL A 144 3.08 -4.19 3.79
CA VAL A 144 2.08 -3.28 3.25
C VAL A 144 1.76 -3.63 1.80
N CYS A 145 0.47 -3.65 1.46
CA CYS A 145 -0.01 -3.73 0.09
C CYS A 145 -1.26 -2.86 -0.07
N SER A 146 -1.10 -1.61 -0.45
CA SER A 146 -2.17 -0.61 -0.34
C SER A 146 -3.11 -0.53 -1.53
N GLY A 147 -2.65 -0.83 -2.76
CA GLY A 147 -3.43 -0.60 -3.97
C GLY A 147 -3.54 -1.79 -4.94
N LEU A 148 -2.75 -2.85 -4.75
CA LEU A 148 -2.71 -3.97 -5.70
C LEU A 148 -4.02 -4.79 -5.71
N PHE A 149 -4.66 -4.94 -4.54
CA PHE A 149 -5.88 -5.76 -4.40
C PHE A 149 -7.06 -5.20 -5.20
N ASP A 150 -7.06 -3.91 -5.48
CA ASP A 150 -8.03 -3.25 -6.35
C ASP A 150 -8.00 -3.77 -7.81
N TYR A 151 -6.96 -4.51 -8.20
CA TYR A 151 -6.79 -5.06 -9.56
C TYR A 151 -6.81 -6.60 -9.59
N LEU A 152 -6.70 -7.27 -8.45
CA LEU A 152 -6.65 -8.73 -8.37
C LEU A 152 -8.05 -9.36 -8.33
N ALA A 153 -8.28 -10.40 -9.14
CA ALA A 153 -9.41 -11.30 -8.95
C ALA A 153 -9.30 -12.02 -7.59
N ASP A 154 -10.41 -12.60 -7.10
CA ASP A 154 -10.46 -13.11 -5.72
C ASP A 154 -9.48 -14.24 -5.43
N GLU A 155 -9.29 -15.17 -6.38
CA GLU A 155 -8.36 -16.28 -6.19
C GLU A 155 -6.89 -15.81 -6.11
N PRO A 156 -6.36 -14.99 -7.08
CA PRO A 156 -5.03 -14.38 -6.95
C PRO A 156 -4.87 -13.52 -5.69
N ALA A 157 -5.90 -12.75 -5.32
CA ALA A 157 -5.87 -11.92 -4.11
C ALA A 157 -5.74 -12.77 -2.85
N ARG A 158 -6.49 -13.88 -2.75
CA ARG A 158 -6.43 -14.84 -1.65
C ARG A 158 -5.05 -15.52 -1.55
N ALA A 159 -4.52 -15.96 -2.70
CA ALA A 159 -3.18 -16.56 -2.75
C ALA A 159 -2.10 -15.57 -2.31
N MET A 160 -2.21 -14.31 -2.73
CA MET A 160 -1.32 -13.22 -2.32
C MET A 160 -1.43 -12.96 -0.82
N LEU A 161 -2.65 -12.89 -0.28
CA LEU A 161 -2.89 -12.64 1.13
C LEU A 161 -2.33 -13.75 2.02
N ARG A 162 -2.43 -15.02 1.58
CA ARG A 162 -1.78 -16.17 2.24
C ARG A 162 -0.27 -15.99 2.29
N LEU A 163 0.35 -15.68 1.16
CA LEU A 163 1.80 -15.42 1.09
C LEU A 163 2.20 -14.29 2.04
N PHE A 164 1.45 -13.19 2.05
CA PHE A 164 1.74 -12.05 2.93
C PHE A 164 1.65 -12.44 4.41
N TRP A 165 0.63 -13.20 4.77
CA TRP A 165 0.49 -13.69 6.15
C TRP A 165 1.65 -14.62 6.56
N GLU A 166 2.04 -15.54 5.69
CA GLU A 166 3.22 -16.40 5.92
C GLU A 166 4.50 -15.59 6.10
N ARG A 167 4.65 -14.47 5.36
CA ARG A 167 5.82 -13.59 5.40
C ARG A 167 5.77 -12.51 6.48
N THR A 168 4.64 -12.31 7.13
CA THR A 168 4.57 -11.47 8.34
C THR A 168 5.26 -12.20 9.49
N GLY A 169 6.24 -11.55 10.10
CA GLY A 169 7.03 -12.11 11.21
C GLY A 169 6.25 -12.13 12.54
N GLU A 170 6.76 -12.84 13.53
CA GLU A 170 6.18 -12.85 14.87
C GLU A 170 6.14 -11.44 15.50
N GLY A 171 4.95 -11.05 15.97
CA GLY A 171 4.62 -9.70 16.40
C GLY A 171 4.60 -8.69 15.25
N GLY A 172 4.69 -9.12 14.00
CA GLY A 172 4.59 -8.26 12.82
C GLY A 172 3.15 -7.87 12.51
N MET A 173 3.03 -6.89 11.60
CA MET A 173 1.75 -6.36 11.14
C MET A 173 1.65 -6.45 9.63
N LEU A 174 0.49 -6.87 9.14
CA LEU A 174 0.09 -6.87 7.75
C LEU A 174 -1.00 -5.82 7.53
N LEU A 175 -0.80 -4.94 6.53
CA LEU A 175 -1.77 -3.94 6.09
C LEU A 175 -2.10 -4.13 4.61
N VAL A 176 -3.36 -4.38 4.29
CA VAL A 176 -3.83 -4.51 2.91
C VAL A 176 -5.02 -3.60 2.68
N GLY A 177 -4.97 -2.81 1.60
CA GLY A 177 -6.06 -1.91 1.20
C GLY A 177 -6.90 -2.46 0.05
N ASN A 178 -8.19 -2.11 0.02
CA ASN A 178 -9.10 -2.34 -1.10
C ASN A 178 -10.24 -1.32 -1.11
N PHE A 179 -10.62 -0.82 -2.27
CA PHE A 179 -11.75 0.08 -2.40
C PHE A 179 -13.09 -0.62 -2.18
N ALA A 180 -14.02 0.06 -1.48
CA ALA A 180 -15.37 -0.43 -1.18
C ALA A 180 -16.38 -0.09 -2.29
N PRO A 181 -17.45 -0.89 -2.48
CA PRO A 181 -18.42 -0.71 -3.57
C PRO A 181 -19.19 0.62 -3.53
N HIS A 182 -19.34 1.23 -2.36
CA HIS A 182 -20.09 2.49 -2.18
C HIS A 182 -19.29 3.75 -2.53
N ASN A 183 -18.15 3.62 -3.24
CA ASN A 183 -17.37 4.76 -3.69
C ASN A 183 -18.20 5.71 -4.56
N PRO A 184 -18.54 6.94 -4.09
CA PRO A 184 -19.37 7.88 -4.85
C PRO A 184 -18.65 8.46 -6.07
N THR A 185 -17.32 8.38 -6.12
CA THR A 185 -16.50 8.87 -7.24
C THR A 185 -16.38 7.82 -8.36
N ARG A 186 -16.93 6.61 -8.18
CA ARG A 186 -16.74 5.49 -9.10
C ARG A 186 -17.07 5.84 -10.55
N ALA A 187 -18.21 6.48 -10.79
CA ALA A 187 -18.61 6.85 -12.16
C ALA A 187 -17.59 7.77 -12.84
N TYR A 188 -17.08 8.76 -12.11
CA TYR A 188 -16.04 9.65 -12.63
C TYR A 188 -14.73 8.90 -12.91
N MET A 189 -14.31 8.04 -12.01
CA MET A 189 -13.11 7.21 -12.17
C MET A 189 -13.20 6.35 -13.43
N GLU A 190 -14.32 5.65 -13.62
CA GLU A 190 -14.51 4.70 -14.72
C GLU A 190 -14.71 5.41 -16.08
N TRP A 191 -15.57 6.44 -16.15
CA TRP A 191 -15.96 7.07 -17.41
C TRP A 191 -15.00 8.19 -17.86
N ILE A 192 -14.42 8.95 -16.95
CA ILE A 192 -13.51 10.05 -17.27
C ILE A 192 -12.06 9.63 -17.09
N GLY A 193 -11.75 9.00 -15.96
CA GLY A 193 -10.39 8.58 -15.61
C GLY A 193 -9.96 7.25 -16.21
N ASN A 194 -10.85 6.51 -16.87
CA ASN A 194 -10.58 5.13 -17.33
C ASN A 194 -9.94 4.26 -16.25
N TRP A 195 -10.38 4.47 -14.99
CA TRP A 195 -9.81 3.84 -13.80
C TRP A 195 -10.80 2.84 -13.22
N TYR A 196 -10.68 1.57 -13.60
CA TYR A 196 -11.53 0.47 -13.18
C TYR A 196 -10.90 -0.33 -12.05
N LEU A 197 -11.64 -0.50 -10.96
CA LEU A 197 -11.20 -1.23 -9.78
C LEU A 197 -12.12 -2.42 -9.49
N ARG A 198 -11.58 -3.38 -8.75
CA ARG A 198 -12.35 -4.46 -8.12
C ARG A 198 -12.71 -4.07 -6.72
N TYR A 199 -13.94 -3.69 -6.54
CA TYR A 199 -14.49 -3.30 -5.23
C TYR A 199 -14.82 -4.54 -4.41
N ARG A 200 -14.59 -4.46 -3.08
CA ARG A 200 -14.97 -5.52 -2.13
C ARG A 200 -15.69 -4.91 -0.94
N THR A 201 -16.72 -5.62 -0.44
CA THR A 201 -17.35 -5.32 0.84
C THR A 201 -16.45 -5.75 1.99
N ALA A 202 -16.72 -5.26 3.20
CA ALA A 202 -16.00 -5.68 4.40
C ALA A 202 -16.14 -7.19 4.63
N ASP A 203 -17.34 -7.75 4.42
CA ASP A 203 -17.62 -9.18 4.59
C ASP A 203 -16.87 -10.05 3.58
N GLU A 204 -16.75 -9.58 2.33
CA GLU A 204 -15.96 -10.28 1.30
C GLU A 204 -14.48 -10.28 1.65
N PHE A 205 -13.99 -9.16 2.17
CA PHE A 205 -12.58 -9.03 2.56
C PHE A 205 -12.27 -9.85 3.82
N GLU A 206 -13.18 -9.89 4.82
CA GLU A 206 -13.08 -10.75 6.00
C GLU A 206 -13.07 -12.24 5.63
N ARG A 207 -13.99 -12.64 4.75
CA ARG A 207 -14.03 -14.02 4.21
C ARG A 207 -12.73 -14.39 3.52
N MET A 208 -12.21 -13.50 2.66
CA MET A 208 -10.94 -13.70 1.96
C MET A 208 -9.77 -13.88 2.94
N ALA A 209 -9.71 -13.08 4.01
CA ALA A 209 -8.69 -13.20 5.05
C ALA A 209 -8.76 -14.56 5.75
N THR A 210 -9.95 -15.00 6.12
CA THR A 210 -10.18 -16.30 6.75
C THR A 210 -9.78 -17.45 5.82
N GLU A 211 -10.16 -17.41 4.55
CA GLU A 211 -9.81 -18.41 3.52
C GLU A 211 -8.30 -18.40 3.16
N ALA A 212 -7.63 -17.28 3.36
CA ALA A 212 -6.16 -17.17 3.23
C ALA A 212 -5.42 -17.80 4.43
N GLY A 213 -6.12 -18.18 5.49
CA GLY A 213 -5.55 -18.82 6.67
C GLY A 213 -5.18 -17.85 7.80
N ILE A 214 -5.63 -16.59 7.75
CA ILE A 214 -5.44 -15.64 8.85
C ILE A 214 -6.48 -15.96 9.95
N PRO A 215 -6.07 -16.24 11.20
CA PRO A 215 -7.00 -16.55 12.28
C PRO A 215 -7.94 -15.35 12.58
N ARG A 216 -9.24 -15.63 12.80
CA ARG A 216 -10.24 -14.58 13.01
C ARG A 216 -9.94 -13.60 14.14
N GLY A 217 -9.24 -14.02 15.17
CA GLY A 217 -8.84 -13.15 16.29
C GLY A 217 -7.59 -12.28 16.02
N GLN A 218 -6.93 -12.45 14.87
CA GLN A 218 -5.66 -11.78 14.55
C GLN A 218 -5.79 -10.71 13.47
N PHE A 219 -6.98 -10.44 12.96
CA PHE A 219 -7.20 -9.36 12.00
C PHE A 219 -8.50 -8.59 12.27
N THR A 220 -8.56 -7.39 11.73
CA THR A 220 -9.74 -6.52 11.69
C THR A 220 -9.89 -5.94 10.30
N ILE A 221 -11.14 -5.66 9.89
CA ILE A 221 -11.45 -4.87 8.71
C ILE A 221 -11.93 -3.51 9.18
N GLY A 222 -11.18 -2.47 8.86
CA GLY A 222 -11.53 -1.09 9.10
C GLY A 222 -11.73 -0.33 7.78
N CYS A 223 -12.00 0.96 7.87
CA CYS A 223 -12.06 1.84 6.71
C CYS A 223 -11.34 3.15 7.00
N ASP A 224 -11.00 3.89 5.94
CA ASP A 224 -10.53 5.25 6.04
C ASP A 224 -11.65 6.22 6.46
N ARG A 225 -11.30 7.50 6.70
CA ARG A 225 -12.29 8.55 7.11
C ARG A 225 -13.39 8.80 6.09
N THR A 226 -13.19 8.43 4.82
CA THR A 226 -14.22 8.56 3.77
C THR A 226 -15.12 7.33 3.68
N GLY A 227 -14.73 6.22 4.28
CA GLY A 227 -15.38 4.93 4.14
C GLY A 227 -15.15 4.24 2.79
N VAL A 228 -14.40 4.87 1.87
CA VAL A 228 -14.20 4.39 0.49
C VAL A 228 -13.08 3.34 0.41
N ASN A 229 -12.03 3.47 1.21
CA ASN A 229 -10.97 2.46 1.25
C ASN A 229 -11.07 1.60 2.51
N LEU A 230 -11.20 0.29 2.33
CA LEU A 230 -11.11 -0.68 3.40
C LEU A 230 -9.66 -1.06 3.70
N PHE A 231 -9.41 -1.40 4.96
CA PHE A 231 -8.13 -1.93 5.42
C PHE A 231 -8.31 -3.25 6.15
N LEU A 232 -7.62 -4.27 5.68
CA LEU A 232 -7.32 -5.44 6.48
C LEU A 232 -6.05 -5.14 7.27
N THR A 233 -6.17 -5.17 8.59
CA THR A 233 -5.03 -5.05 9.51
C THR A 233 -4.92 -6.36 10.28
N ALA A 234 -3.83 -7.11 10.09
CA ALA A 234 -3.59 -8.36 10.80
C ALA A 234 -2.29 -8.28 11.62
N ARG A 235 -2.28 -8.93 12.79
CA ARG A 235 -1.11 -9.01 13.70
C ARG A 235 -0.82 -10.48 14.03
N LYS A 236 0.44 -10.85 13.91
CA LYS A 236 0.92 -12.22 14.17
C LYS A 236 1.51 -12.36 15.54
#